data_2305e20c33da1f944a59d487392250aa
#
_entry.id   2305e20c33da1f944a59d487392250aa
#
_cell.length_a   1.000
_cell.length_b   1.000
_cell.length_c   1.000
_cell.angle_alpha   90.00
_cell.angle_beta   90.00
_cell.angle_gamma   90.00
#
_symmetry.space_group_name_H-M   'P 1'
#
loop_
_entity.id
_entity.type
_entity.pdbx_description
1 polymer ?
#
loop_
_entity_poly.entity_id
_entity_poly.type
_entity_poly.pdbx_seq_one_letter_code
_entity_poly.pdbx_strand_id
1 'polypeptide(L)'
;MAELYYQGHGSFRITSDGGRVMYVDPFMGDGYEPEADLVLITDEHYDHNDLTKITAAVGCKVFRGRDMTDGKHYGSGEKDGFRFRAVPAYNRNHKKSECVGFIVEVDGVKIYAAGDTSTTDYMPLLAGENIDYALLPTDGIFNMDAEEASACAAVIKARHSIPIHTKPDTPFDGTVAARFHAPGKLVVRPGEKIKL
;
A
#
# COMPACT_ATOMS: atom_id res chain seq x y z
N MET A 1 15.45 11.36 -4.95
CA MET A 1 13.97 11.23 -4.90
C MET A 1 13.63 9.75 -4.99
N ALA A 2 12.78 9.29 -4.10
CA ALA A 2 12.31 7.91 -4.12
C ALA A 2 11.56 7.58 -5.43
N GLU A 3 11.51 6.30 -5.78
CA GLU A 3 10.82 5.76 -6.95
C GLU A 3 9.84 4.67 -6.50
N LEU A 4 8.60 4.73 -6.96
CA LEU A 4 7.63 3.66 -6.82
C LEU A 4 7.59 2.84 -8.12
N TYR A 5 7.69 1.52 -8.01
CA TYR A 5 7.43 0.56 -9.06
C TYR A 5 6.18 -0.26 -8.69
N TYR A 6 5.18 -0.25 -9.55
CA TYR A 6 3.94 -1.00 -9.33
C TYR A 6 4.04 -2.39 -9.98
N GLN A 7 4.03 -3.45 -9.19
CA GLN A 7 4.02 -4.82 -9.68
C GLN A 7 2.64 -5.26 -10.16
N GLY A 8 1.59 -4.75 -9.51
CA GLY A 8 0.21 -5.13 -9.80
C GLY A 8 -0.52 -5.62 -8.56
N HIS A 9 -1.84 -5.69 -8.63
CA HIS A 9 -2.71 -6.05 -7.51
C HIS A 9 -2.50 -5.10 -6.32
N GLY A 10 -2.18 -5.61 -5.12
CA GLY A 10 -1.73 -4.84 -3.97
C GLY A 10 -0.24 -4.57 -3.92
N SER A 11 0.54 -5.19 -4.83
CA SER A 11 2.00 -5.26 -4.75
C SER A 11 2.69 -4.04 -5.35
N PHE A 12 3.59 -3.42 -4.60
CA PHE A 12 4.47 -2.37 -5.11
C PHE A 12 5.80 -2.32 -4.36
N ARG A 13 6.79 -1.73 -5.02
CA ARG A 13 8.13 -1.50 -4.46
C ARG A 13 8.44 -0.02 -4.40
N ILE A 14 9.12 0.39 -3.34
CA ILE A 14 9.72 1.72 -3.23
C ILE A 14 11.23 1.57 -3.15
N THR A 15 11.94 2.30 -4.01
CA THR A 15 13.39 2.44 -3.95
C THR A 15 13.71 3.86 -3.50
N SER A 16 14.43 4.00 -2.38
CA SER A 16 14.87 5.30 -1.88
C SER A 16 15.97 5.91 -2.76
N ASP A 17 16.22 7.20 -2.59
CA ASP A 17 17.34 7.91 -3.25
C ASP A 17 18.71 7.27 -2.96
N GLY A 18 18.85 6.70 -1.77
CA GLY A 18 20.04 5.93 -1.34
C GLY A 18 20.09 4.49 -1.87
N GLY A 19 19.14 4.07 -2.71
CA GLY A 19 19.11 2.73 -3.30
C GLY A 19 18.57 1.63 -2.39
N ARG A 20 18.00 1.97 -1.22
CA ARG A 20 17.35 1.01 -0.33
C ARG A 20 15.99 0.62 -0.86
N VAL A 21 15.61 -0.65 -0.70
CA VAL A 21 14.44 -1.26 -1.34
C VAL A 21 13.44 -1.75 -0.30
N MET A 22 12.21 -1.26 -0.41
CA MET A 22 11.07 -1.73 0.37
C MET A 22 10.01 -2.33 -0.57
N TYR A 23 9.51 -3.51 -0.23
CA TYR A 23 8.33 -4.10 -0.87
C TYR A 23 7.12 -4.03 0.05
N VAL A 24 5.95 -3.83 -0.54
CA VAL A 24 4.66 -3.94 0.13
C VAL A 24 3.85 -5.02 -0.57
N ASP A 25 3.30 -5.94 0.20
CA ASP A 25 2.41 -7.02 -0.24
C ASP A 25 2.92 -7.78 -1.49
N PRO A 26 4.08 -8.43 -1.45
CA PRO A 26 4.61 -9.16 -2.59
C PRO A 26 3.70 -10.32 -2.96
N PHE A 27 3.21 -10.33 -4.21
CA PHE A 27 2.35 -11.39 -4.74
C PHE A 27 2.33 -11.38 -6.28
N MET A 28 1.85 -10.31 -6.89
CA MET A 28 1.55 -10.27 -8.32
C MET A 28 2.68 -9.60 -9.11
N GLY A 29 2.75 -9.93 -10.40
CA GLY A 29 3.62 -9.26 -11.38
C GLY A 29 5.09 -9.62 -11.27
N ASP A 30 5.91 -8.78 -11.90
CA ASP A 30 7.37 -8.90 -12.02
C ASP A 30 8.08 -7.72 -11.34
N GLY A 31 9.41 -7.66 -11.41
CA GLY A 31 10.19 -6.56 -10.86
C GLY A 31 10.63 -6.77 -9.41
N TYR A 32 10.80 -8.05 -9.02
CA TYR A 32 11.31 -8.45 -7.70
C TYR A 32 12.83 -8.74 -7.68
N GLU A 33 13.56 -8.38 -8.75
CA GLU A 33 15.01 -8.61 -8.85
C GLU A 33 15.85 -7.83 -7.82
N PRO A 34 15.52 -6.57 -7.46
CA PRO A 34 16.24 -5.90 -6.39
C PRO A 34 16.03 -6.57 -5.04
N GLU A 35 17.15 -6.82 -4.32
CA GLU A 35 17.08 -7.39 -2.97
C GLU A 35 16.32 -6.46 -2.02
N ALA A 36 15.47 -7.05 -1.18
CA ALA A 36 14.67 -6.33 -0.20
C ALA A 36 15.46 -5.98 1.05
N ASP A 37 15.51 -4.73 1.45
CA ASP A 37 15.96 -4.27 2.77
C ASP A 37 14.82 -4.33 3.79
N LEU A 38 13.57 -4.11 3.34
CA LEU A 38 12.35 -4.07 4.13
C LEU A 38 11.18 -4.69 3.35
N VAL A 39 10.35 -5.45 4.04
CA VAL A 39 9.05 -5.91 3.50
C VAL A 39 7.95 -5.57 4.51
N LEU A 40 6.89 -4.95 4.04
CA LEU A 40 5.67 -4.68 4.79
C LEU A 40 4.54 -5.55 4.23
N ILE A 41 3.85 -6.29 5.09
CA ILE A 41 2.71 -7.14 4.76
C ILE A 41 1.50 -6.57 5.47
N THR A 42 0.48 -6.15 4.71
CA THR A 42 -0.72 -5.53 5.27
C THR A 42 -1.63 -6.55 5.93
N ASP A 43 -1.75 -7.73 5.37
CA ASP A 43 -2.46 -8.86 5.96
C ASP A 43 -1.88 -10.22 5.53
N GLU A 44 -2.45 -11.33 6.04
CA GLU A 44 -1.94 -12.69 5.79
C GLU A 44 -2.69 -13.44 4.70
N HIS A 45 -3.56 -12.81 3.92
CA HIS A 45 -4.15 -13.47 2.77
C HIS A 45 -3.07 -13.80 1.73
N TYR A 46 -3.30 -14.85 0.94
CA TYR A 46 -2.31 -15.40 0.01
C TYR A 46 -1.84 -14.39 -1.04
N ASP A 47 -2.66 -13.40 -1.36
CA ASP A 47 -2.44 -12.37 -2.35
C ASP A 47 -1.69 -11.13 -1.81
N HIS A 48 -1.18 -11.19 -0.57
CA HIS A 48 -0.38 -10.15 0.08
C HIS A 48 0.99 -10.63 0.58
N ASN A 49 1.21 -11.94 0.75
CA ASN A 49 2.33 -12.42 1.55
C ASN A 49 3.24 -13.46 0.87
N ASP A 50 3.33 -13.48 -0.45
CA ASP A 50 4.21 -14.41 -1.18
C ASP A 50 5.69 -13.98 -1.08
N LEU A 51 6.31 -14.28 0.05
CA LEU A 51 7.72 -14.01 0.27
C LEU A 51 8.67 -14.83 -0.61
N THR A 52 8.17 -15.82 -1.37
CA THR A 52 9.02 -16.59 -2.30
C THR A 52 9.47 -15.75 -3.49
N LYS A 53 8.80 -14.63 -3.76
CA LYS A 53 9.18 -13.65 -4.78
C LYS A 53 10.35 -12.75 -4.35
N ILE A 54 10.61 -12.66 -3.05
CA ILE A 54 11.58 -11.73 -2.48
C ILE A 54 12.94 -12.41 -2.31
N THR A 55 13.99 -11.78 -2.83
CA THR A 55 15.37 -12.02 -2.41
C THR A 55 15.69 -11.04 -1.28
N ALA A 56 15.94 -11.55 -0.09
CA ALA A 56 16.23 -10.71 1.07
C ALA A 56 17.70 -10.28 1.11
N ALA A 57 17.97 -8.99 1.20
CA ALA A 57 19.30 -8.46 1.50
C ALA A 57 19.74 -8.85 2.92
N VAL A 58 21.03 -8.78 3.18
CA VAL A 58 21.58 -9.03 4.54
C VAL A 58 20.97 -8.03 5.53
N GLY A 59 20.30 -8.56 6.54
CA GLY A 59 19.62 -7.73 7.55
C GLY A 59 18.24 -7.22 7.16
N CYS A 60 17.64 -7.74 6.09
CA CYS A 60 16.27 -7.49 5.70
C CYS A 60 15.32 -7.75 6.89
N LYS A 61 14.29 -6.91 7.01
CA LYS A 61 13.22 -7.05 8.00
C LYS A 61 11.87 -7.21 7.30
N VAL A 62 11.04 -8.09 7.87
CA VAL A 62 9.64 -8.25 7.46
C VAL A 62 8.75 -7.85 8.62
N PHE A 63 7.84 -6.93 8.39
CA PHE A 63 6.81 -6.54 9.35
C PHE A 63 5.45 -6.95 8.81
N ARG A 64 4.67 -7.64 9.64
CA ARG A 64 3.37 -8.20 9.27
C ARG A 64 2.26 -7.49 10.01
N GLY A 65 1.17 -7.19 9.35
CA GLY A 65 0.03 -6.48 9.92
C GLY A 65 -0.44 -7.08 11.24
N ARG A 66 -0.59 -8.40 11.30
CA ARG A 66 -1.00 -9.12 12.53
C ARG A 66 -0.07 -8.91 13.73
N ASP A 67 1.21 -8.61 13.49
CA ASP A 67 2.20 -8.35 14.55
C ASP A 67 2.27 -6.85 14.89
N MET A 68 1.62 -6.01 14.11
CA MET A 68 1.61 -4.54 14.21
C MET A 68 0.33 -3.99 14.83
N THR A 69 -0.67 -4.83 15.08
CA THR A 69 -1.93 -4.38 15.69
C THR A 69 -2.59 -5.45 16.56
N ASP A 70 -3.30 -5.01 17.59
CA ASP A 70 -4.26 -5.80 18.36
C ASP A 70 -5.71 -5.32 18.10
N GLY A 71 -5.91 -4.49 17.07
CA GLY A 71 -7.17 -3.84 16.73
C GLY A 71 -7.44 -2.53 17.46
N LYS A 72 -6.60 -2.17 18.44
CA LYS A 72 -6.70 -0.92 19.21
C LYS A 72 -5.42 -0.10 19.15
N HIS A 73 -4.28 -0.76 19.22
CA HIS A 73 -2.96 -0.15 19.15
C HIS A 73 -2.28 -0.53 17.85
N TYR A 74 -1.51 0.39 17.31
CA TYR A 74 -0.84 0.24 16.02
C TYR A 74 0.65 0.52 16.20
N GLY A 75 1.48 -0.42 15.78
CA GLY A 75 2.93 -0.34 15.89
C GLY A 75 3.55 0.57 14.85
N SER A 76 4.81 0.89 15.06
CA SER A 76 5.64 1.66 14.14
C SER A 76 7.06 1.10 14.11
N GLY A 77 7.81 1.44 13.09
CA GLY A 77 9.19 1.03 12.94
C GLY A 77 10.00 1.93 12.01
N GLU A 78 11.28 1.65 11.99
CA GLU A 78 12.22 2.30 11.08
C GLU A 78 13.23 1.28 10.58
N LYS A 79 13.60 1.34 9.30
CA LYS A 79 14.62 0.51 8.70
C LYS A 79 15.21 1.19 7.46
N ASP A 80 16.54 1.39 7.46
CA ASP A 80 17.31 1.88 6.31
C ASP A 80 16.73 3.16 5.65
N GLY A 81 16.26 4.10 6.47
CA GLY A 81 15.67 5.38 6.03
C GLY A 81 14.17 5.33 5.73
N PHE A 82 13.54 4.16 5.77
CA PHE A 82 12.08 4.04 5.76
C PHE A 82 11.55 4.13 7.19
N ARG A 83 10.74 5.12 7.48
CA ARG A 83 9.92 5.20 8.69
C ARG A 83 8.51 4.80 8.37
N PHE A 84 7.90 3.94 9.16
CA PHE A 84 6.56 3.47 8.90
C PHE A 84 5.77 3.28 10.19
N ARG A 85 4.46 3.38 10.06
CA ARG A 85 3.51 3.02 11.13
C ARG A 85 2.28 2.35 10.55
N ALA A 86 1.79 1.35 11.24
CA ALA A 86 0.52 0.72 10.95
C ALA A 86 -0.64 1.68 11.29
N VAL A 87 -1.72 1.57 10.53
CA VAL A 87 -2.96 2.31 10.73
C VAL A 87 -4.16 1.40 10.49
N PRO A 88 -5.36 1.74 10.98
CA PRO A 88 -6.55 0.91 10.78
C PRO A 88 -6.84 0.62 9.31
N ALA A 89 -6.96 -0.68 8.98
CA ALA A 89 -7.50 -1.20 7.74
C ALA A 89 -8.39 -2.39 8.08
N TYR A 90 -9.67 -2.34 7.71
CA TYR A 90 -10.63 -3.39 8.00
C TYR A 90 -11.90 -3.25 7.17
N ASN A 91 -12.60 -4.34 7.03
CA ASN A 91 -13.96 -4.42 6.51
C ASN A 91 -14.60 -5.74 6.96
N ARG A 92 -15.71 -6.13 6.35
CA ARG A 92 -16.40 -7.39 6.67
C ARG A 92 -15.56 -8.66 6.43
N ASN A 93 -14.56 -8.58 5.53
CA ASN A 93 -13.68 -9.70 5.15
C ASN A 93 -12.34 -9.66 5.88
N HIS A 94 -11.94 -8.49 6.39
CA HIS A 94 -10.62 -8.21 6.96
C HIS A 94 -10.76 -7.72 8.40
N LYS A 95 -10.20 -8.48 9.34
CA LYS A 95 -10.33 -8.17 10.77
C LYS A 95 -9.38 -7.04 11.19
N LYS A 96 -9.90 -6.09 11.93
CA LYS A 96 -9.14 -4.96 12.46
C LYS A 96 -7.94 -5.35 13.33
N SER A 97 -7.95 -6.56 13.93
CA SER A 97 -6.86 -7.08 14.75
C SER A 97 -5.78 -7.83 13.97
N GLU A 98 -5.92 -7.97 12.67
CA GLU A 98 -5.05 -8.77 11.81
C GLU A 98 -4.55 -7.99 10.59
N CYS A 99 -5.36 -7.00 10.12
CA CYS A 99 -5.11 -6.22 8.92
C CYS A 99 -4.76 -4.78 9.25
N VAL A 100 -3.84 -4.21 8.50
CA VAL A 100 -3.40 -2.81 8.65
C VAL A 100 -3.17 -2.16 7.30
N GLY A 101 -3.32 -0.84 7.24
CA GLY A 101 -2.63 -0.02 6.26
C GLY A 101 -1.29 0.46 6.83
N PHE A 102 -0.44 1.00 5.99
CA PHE A 102 0.82 1.61 6.42
C PHE A 102 0.90 3.07 5.95
N ILE A 103 1.39 3.94 6.82
CA ILE A 103 1.96 5.22 6.41
C ILE A 103 3.46 5.04 6.41
N VAL A 104 4.09 5.33 5.28
CA VAL A 104 5.53 5.23 5.07
C VAL A 104 6.10 6.60 4.73
N GLU A 105 7.20 6.95 5.36
CA GLU A 105 7.98 8.15 5.04
C GLU A 105 9.37 7.74 4.54
N VAL A 106 9.76 8.26 3.39
CA VAL A 106 11.07 8.05 2.78
C VAL A 106 11.44 9.25 1.90
N ASP A 107 12.68 9.75 1.99
CA ASP A 107 13.19 10.87 1.20
C ASP A 107 12.32 12.13 1.24
N GLY A 108 11.62 12.36 2.33
CA GLY A 108 10.70 13.49 2.52
C GLY A 108 9.32 13.31 1.89
N VAL A 109 9.02 12.13 1.34
CA VAL A 109 7.72 11.78 0.76
C VAL A 109 6.94 10.91 1.76
N LYS A 110 5.64 11.16 1.88
CA LYS A 110 4.73 10.40 2.74
C LYS A 110 3.71 9.64 1.90
N ILE A 111 3.66 8.33 2.09
CA ILE A 111 2.85 7.40 1.31
C ILE A 111 1.88 6.68 2.25
N TYR A 112 0.61 6.64 1.88
CA TYR A 112 -0.39 5.80 2.53
C TYR A 112 -0.70 4.58 1.65
N ALA A 113 -0.29 3.41 2.11
CA ALA A 113 -0.71 2.12 1.56
C ALA A 113 -1.91 1.64 2.37
N ALA A 114 -3.10 1.67 1.78
CA ALA A 114 -4.32 1.40 2.54
C ALA A 114 -4.45 -0.06 2.98
N GLY A 115 -3.81 -1.00 2.26
CA GLY A 115 -4.06 -2.43 2.42
C GLY A 115 -5.48 -2.79 2.02
N ASP A 116 -5.93 -3.95 2.43
CA ASP A 116 -7.29 -4.41 2.20
C ASP A 116 -8.27 -3.82 3.22
N THR A 117 -9.11 -2.93 2.74
CA THR A 117 -10.00 -2.14 3.59
C THR A 117 -11.23 -1.64 2.84
N SER A 118 -12.28 -1.29 3.58
CA SER A 118 -13.32 -0.34 3.19
C SER A 118 -13.12 0.97 3.94
N THR A 119 -14.08 1.88 3.85
CA THR A 119 -14.07 3.15 4.60
C THR A 119 -13.89 2.91 6.10
N THR A 120 -12.97 3.62 6.72
CA THR A 120 -12.72 3.58 8.16
C THR A 120 -12.86 4.96 8.79
N ASP A 121 -13.17 4.99 10.10
CA ASP A 121 -13.21 6.24 10.87
C ASP A 121 -11.84 6.94 10.97
N TYR A 122 -10.77 6.23 10.61
CA TYR A 122 -9.42 6.78 10.62
C TYR A 122 -9.10 7.63 9.38
N MET A 123 -9.68 7.30 8.22
CA MET A 123 -9.36 7.96 6.95
C MET A 123 -9.52 9.49 6.96
N PRO A 124 -10.57 10.09 7.58
CA PRO A 124 -10.67 11.54 7.70
C PRO A 124 -9.51 12.19 8.47
N LEU A 125 -8.87 11.47 9.40
CA LEU A 125 -7.74 11.97 10.18
C LEU A 125 -6.49 12.11 9.32
N LEU A 126 -6.38 11.34 8.24
CA LEU A 126 -5.26 11.41 7.28
C LEU A 126 -5.17 12.76 6.57
N ALA A 127 -6.27 13.52 6.49
CA ALA A 127 -6.26 14.86 5.89
C ALA A 127 -5.27 15.83 6.57
N GLY A 128 -4.94 15.61 7.83
CA GLY A 128 -3.94 16.39 8.58
C GLY A 128 -2.50 15.88 8.46
N GLU A 129 -2.31 14.74 7.82
CA GLU A 129 -1.00 14.05 7.74
C GLU A 129 -0.12 14.52 6.58
N ASN A 130 -0.65 15.31 5.65
CA ASN A 130 0.04 15.75 4.44
C ASN A 130 0.55 14.55 3.61
N ILE A 131 -0.33 13.60 3.31
CA ILE A 131 -0.01 12.44 2.47
C ILE A 131 0.28 12.91 1.05
N ASP A 132 1.43 12.52 0.50
CA ASP A 132 1.77 12.80 -0.89
C ASP A 132 1.09 11.80 -1.84
N TYR A 133 1.13 10.51 -1.51
CA TYR A 133 0.54 9.44 -2.32
C TYR A 133 -0.33 8.51 -1.46
N ALA A 134 -1.57 8.28 -1.88
CA ALA A 134 -2.46 7.29 -1.30
C ALA A 134 -2.73 6.17 -2.32
N LEU A 135 -2.41 4.93 -1.96
CA LEU A 135 -2.72 3.75 -2.76
C LEU A 135 -3.96 3.09 -2.16
N LEU A 136 -5.05 3.01 -2.94
CA LEU A 136 -6.37 2.61 -2.46
C LEU A 136 -6.88 1.40 -3.25
N PRO A 137 -7.35 0.32 -2.58
CA PRO A 137 -7.95 -0.83 -3.24
C PRO A 137 -9.29 -0.44 -3.86
N THR A 138 -9.65 -1.06 -5.00
CA THR A 138 -10.84 -0.66 -5.78
C THR A 138 -11.60 -1.84 -6.37
N ASP A 139 -11.38 -3.09 -5.89
CA ASP A 139 -11.97 -4.30 -6.49
C ASP A 139 -13.49 -4.42 -6.34
N GLY A 140 -14.10 -3.84 -5.30
CA GLY A 140 -15.52 -3.87 -5.04
C GLY A 140 -16.08 -5.24 -4.67
N ILE A 141 -15.24 -6.22 -4.39
CA ILE A 141 -15.61 -7.59 -4.05
C ILE A 141 -15.19 -7.91 -2.61
N PHE A 142 -13.93 -7.78 -2.32
CA PHE A 142 -13.35 -7.99 -0.99
C PHE A 142 -13.10 -6.66 -0.27
N ASN A 143 -12.90 -5.59 -1.03
CA ASN A 143 -12.60 -4.24 -0.57
C ASN A 143 -13.63 -3.23 -1.08
N MET A 144 -13.34 -1.94 -0.88
CA MET A 144 -14.13 -0.86 -1.44
C MET A 144 -14.14 -0.92 -2.98
N ASP A 145 -15.24 -0.51 -3.57
CA ASP A 145 -15.30 -0.31 -5.01
C ASP A 145 -14.70 1.05 -5.41
N ALA A 146 -14.64 1.31 -6.72
CA ALA A 146 -14.06 2.55 -7.23
C ALA A 146 -14.81 3.82 -6.77
N GLU A 147 -16.10 3.74 -6.47
CA GLU A 147 -16.90 4.87 -5.98
C GLU A 147 -16.62 5.13 -4.51
N GLU A 148 -16.61 4.09 -3.69
CA GLU A 148 -16.24 4.17 -2.27
C GLU A 148 -14.79 4.65 -2.11
N ALA A 149 -13.85 4.10 -2.91
CA ALA A 149 -12.45 4.54 -2.91
C ALA A 149 -12.31 6.02 -3.32
N SER A 150 -13.14 6.51 -4.24
CA SER A 150 -13.17 7.92 -4.63
C SER A 150 -13.65 8.82 -3.47
N ALA A 151 -14.67 8.38 -2.73
CA ALA A 151 -15.13 9.08 -1.54
C ALA A 151 -14.04 9.09 -0.44
N CYS A 152 -13.34 7.97 -0.24
CA CYS A 152 -12.22 7.88 0.69
C CYS A 152 -11.07 8.83 0.29
N ALA A 153 -10.68 8.87 -0.99
CA ALA A 153 -9.66 9.79 -1.49
C ALA A 153 -10.02 11.26 -1.22
N ALA A 154 -11.29 11.62 -1.35
CA ALA A 154 -11.77 12.98 -1.09
C ALA A 154 -11.64 13.40 0.40
N VAL A 155 -11.75 12.47 1.35
CA VAL A 155 -11.58 12.74 2.79
C VAL A 155 -10.14 12.64 3.23
N ILE A 156 -9.34 11.74 2.64
CA ILE A 156 -7.89 11.57 2.91
C ILE A 156 -7.11 12.82 2.46
N LYS A 157 -7.49 13.40 1.33
CA LYS A 157 -6.86 14.63 0.77
C LYS A 157 -5.37 14.46 0.47
N ALA A 158 -4.95 13.28 0.03
CA ALA A 158 -3.60 13.08 -0.49
C ALA A 158 -3.37 13.94 -1.74
N ARG A 159 -2.12 14.34 -1.98
CA ARG A 159 -1.75 15.08 -3.20
C ARG A 159 -2.03 14.26 -4.45
N HIS A 160 -1.73 12.97 -4.40
CA HIS A 160 -1.99 11.99 -5.46
C HIS A 160 -2.68 10.77 -4.89
N SER A 161 -3.64 10.22 -5.65
CA SER A 161 -4.32 8.98 -5.28
C SER A 161 -4.23 7.98 -6.43
N ILE A 162 -3.84 6.75 -6.13
CA ILE A 162 -3.54 5.66 -7.08
C ILE A 162 -4.50 4.51 -6.79
N PRO A 163 -5.39 4.14 -7.72
CA PRO A 163 -6.20 2.93 -7.59
C PRO A 163 -5.32 1.69 -7.80
N ILE A 164 -5.33 0.80 -6.83
CA ILE A 164 -4.65 -0.49 -6.86
C ILE A 164 -5.67 -1.60 -6.55
N HIS A 165 -5.25 -2.86 -6.54
CA HIS A 165 -6.13 -4.00 -6.22
C HIS A 165 -7.47 -3.89 -6.94
N THR A 166 -7.39 -3.70 -8.27
CA THR A 166 -8.56 -3.31 -9.09
C THR A 166 -9.50 -4.47 -9.38
N LYS A 167 -9.03 -5.71 -9.19
CA LYS A 167 -9.79 -6.95 -9.35
C LYS A 167 -9.07 -8.10 -8.69
N PRO A 168 -9.77 -9.03 -8.02
CA PRO A 168 -9.15 -10.24 -7.47
C PRO A 168 -8.37 -11.03 -8.54
N ASP A 169 -7.27 -11.65 -8.14
CA ASP A 169 -6.43 -12.54 -8.95
C ASP A 169 -5.99 -11.95 -10.31
N THR A 170 -5.95 -10.64 -10.42
CA THR A 170 -5.60 -9.95 -11.66
C THR A 170 -4.59 -8.83 -11.36
N PRO A 171 -3.53 -8.68 -12.18
CA PRO A 171 -2.55 -7.62 -11.93
C PRO A 171 -3.17 -6.23 -11.95
N PHE A 172 -4.12 -5.98 -12.89
CA PHE A 172 -4.75 -4.68 -13.06
C PHE A 172 -5.97 -4.76 -13.99
N ASP A 173 -7.04 -4.06 -13.64
CA ASP A 173 -8.21 -3.82 -14.50
C ASP A 173 -8.35 -2.32 -14.79
N GLY A 174 -8.02 -1.91 -16.00
CA GLY A 174 -8.08 -0.51 -16.41
C GLY A 174 -9.50 0.06 -16.44
N THR A 175 -10.53 -0.79 -16.59
CA THR A 175 -11.93 -0.37 -16.57
C THR A 175 -12.35 0.05 -15.16
N VAL A 176 -11.94 -0.73 -14.16
CA VAL A 176 -12.18 -0.38 -12.75
C VAL A 176 -11.39 0.87 -12.37
N ALA A 177 -10.09 0.92 -12.70
CA ALA A 177 -9.26 2.08 -12.43
C ALA A 177 -9.79 3.37 -13.10
N ALA A 178 -10.44 3.26 -14.29
CA ALA A 178 -11.04 4.41 -14.96
C ALA A 178 -12.22 5.02 -14.15
N ARG A 179 -12.96 4.19 -13.42
CA ARG A 179 -14.11 4.63 -12.59
C ARG A 179 -13.70 5.31 -11.28
N PHE A 180 -12.48 5.11 -10.82
CA PHE A 180 -11.96 5.82 -9.66
C PHE A 180 -11.75 7.29 -9.99
N HIS A 181 -12.22 8.20 -9.12
CA HIS A 181 -12.13 9.66 -9.29
C HIS A 181 -11.55 10.31 -8.03
N ALA A 182 -10.44 11.01 -8.16
CA ALA A 182 -9.84 11.75 -7.04
C ALA A 182 -9.08 12.96 -7.55
N PRO A 183 -8.96 14.04 -6.75
CA PRO A 183 -7.97 15.08 -7.02
C PRO A 183 -6.58 14.45 -7.10
N GLY A 184 -5.78 14.85 -8.08
CA GLY A 184 -4.43 14.30 -8.27
C GLY A 184 -4.38 12.81 -8.60
N LYS A 185 -5.47 12.22 -9.14
CA LYS A 185 -5.50 10.82 -9.57
C LYS A 185 -4.33 10.50 -10.48
N LEU A 186 -3.63 9.44 -10.18
CA LEU A 186 -2.64 8.80 -11.04
C LEU A 186 -3.08 7.37 -11.32
N VAL A 187 -2.99 6.94 -12.57
CA VAL A 187 -3.17 5.53 -12.94
C VAL A 187 -1.79 5.00 -13.29
N VAL A 188 -1.27 4.13 -12.44
CA VAL A 188 0.01 3.45 -12.62
C VAL A 188 -0.29 2.01 -13.00
N ARG A 189 0.31 1.54 -14.09
CA ARG A 189 0.10 0.18 -14.59
C ARG A 189 1.22 -0.76 -14.10
N PRO A 190 0.95 -2.07 -14.02
CA PRO A 190 2.01 -3.03 -13.70
C PRO A 190 3.22 -2.86 -14.63
N GLY A 191 4.42 -2.83 -14.03
CA GLY A 191 5.67 -2.56 -14.74
C GLY A 191 6.05 -1.09 -14.88
N GLU A 192 5.16 -0.17 -14.55
CA GLU A 192 5.45 1.27 -14.60
C GLU A 192 6.13 1.77 -13.32
N LYS A 193 6.92 2.82 -13.49
CA LYS A 193 7.62 3.53 -12.43
C LYS A 193 7.17 4.98 -12.37
N ILE A 194 7.06 5.50 -11.16
CA ILE A 194 6.85 6.93 -10.94
C ILE A 194 7.91 7.46 -9.96
N LYS A 195 8.39 8.67 -10.20
CA LYS A 195 9.19 9.40 -9.21
C LYS A 195 8.25 10.03 -8.20
N LEU A 196 8.56 9.79 -6.95
CA LEU A 196 7.79 10.30 -5.82
C LEU A 196 8.23 11.70 -5.39
#